data_87dc39000c01c24088ccbc14f441c0a6
#
_entry.id   87dc39000c01c24088ccbc14f441c0a6
#
_cell.length_a   1.000
_cell.length_b   1.000
_cell.length_c   1.000
_cell.angle_alpha   90.00
_cell.angle_beta   90.00
_cell.angle_gamma   90.00
#
_symmetry.space_group_name_H-M   'P 1'
#
loop_
_entity.id
_entity.type
_entity.pdbx_description
1 polymer ?
#
loop_
_entity_poly.entity_id
_entity_poly.type
_entity_poly.pdbx_seq_one_letter_code
_entity_poly.pdbx_strand_id
1 'polypeptide(L)'
;MKLVIGGVAQGKLDYVLENMIEKTEKYDVYDCFFLKDNACNDKASNMEWPWDFAVDDERILIIDKFHYFIRAVLEKNLPLQEYILKFMQFAEKNKDTIVIADEIGNGIVPLDAFEREYREQTGRAEILLAKKAEESGMCEADYLRLLISQKPNDYPEVR
;
A
#
# COMPACT_ATOMS: atom_id res chain seq x y z
N MET A 1 2.65 5.09 11.83
CA MET A 1 2.31 4.63 10.46
C MET A 1 1.11 5.40 9.95
N LYS A 2 1.13 5.89 8.71
CA LYS A 2 -0.02 6.52 8.02
C LYS A 2 -0.49 5.60 6.90
N LEU A 3 -1.77 5.62 6.55
CA LEU A 3 -2.36 4.80 5.48
C LEU A 3 -3.09 5.68 4.48
N VAL A 4 -2.78 5.52 3.20
CA VAL A 4 -3.42 6.23 2.08
C VAL A 4 -4.02 5.21 1.13
N ILE A 5 -5.35 5.23 0.98
CA ILE A 5 -6.09 4.32 0.09
C ILE A 5 -6.83 5.16 -0.95
N GLY A 6 -6.90 4.67 -2.15
CA GLY A 6 -7.67 5.30 -3.23
C GLY A 6 -7.70 4.45 -4.49
N GLY A 7 -8.44 4.88 -5.50
CA GLY A 7 -8.55 4.16 -6.77
C GLY A 7 -7.22 4.08 -7.53
N VAL A 8 -7.18 3.15 -8.49
CA VAL A 8 -6.04 2.95 -9.39
C VAL A 8 -5.75 4.26 -10.15
N ALA A 9 -4.46 4.56 -10.34
CA ALA A 9 -3.97 5.74 -11.11
C ALA A 9 -4.50 7.11 -10.63
N GLN A 10 -4.77 7.26 -9.33
CA GLN A 10 -5.21 8.53 -8.73
C GLN A 10 -4.07 9.42 -8.21
N GLY A 11 -2.81 9.15 -8.57
CA GLY A 11 -1.67 9.98 -8.17
C GLY A 11 -1.39 9.97 -6.66
N LYS A 12 -1.67 8.85 -5.95
CA LYS A 12 -1.50 8.77 -4.51
C LYS A 12 -0.06 9.00 -4.05
N LEU A 13 0.92 8.47 -4.78
CA LEU A 13 2.33 8.69 -4.45
C LEU A 13 2.70 10.17 -4.62
N ASP A 14 2.30 10.81 -5.72
CA ASP A 14 2.55 12.24 -5.94
C ASP A 14 1.89 13.08 -4.84
N TYR A 15 0.66 12.75 -4.47
CA TYR A 15 -0.04 13.39 -3.36
C TYR A 15 0.73 13.28 -2.04
N VAL A 16 1.23 12.09 -1.71
CA VAL A 16 2.04 11.87 -0.49
C VAL A 16 3.30 12.72 -0.52
N LEU A 17 4.01 12.72 -1.64
CA LEU A 17 5.27 13.47 -1.79
C LEU A 17 5.06 15.00 -1.72
N GLU A 18 3.94 15.50 -2.25
CA GLU A 18 3.65 16.94 -2.31
C GLU A 18 3.02 17.48 -1.02
N ASN A 19 2.22 16.65 -0.31
CA ASN A 19 1.37 17.14 0.79
C ASN A 19 1.68 16.53 2.16
N MET A 20 2.38 15.40 2.22
CA MET A 20 2.63 14.69 3.48
C MET A 20 4.10 14.67 3.89
N ILE A 21 5.00 15.11 3.02
CA ILE A 21 6.44 15.15 3.25
C ILE A 21 6.92 16.58 3.12
N GLU A 22 7.63 17.06 4.14
CA GLU A 22 8.23 18.40 4.09
C GLU A 22 9.44 18.41 3.13
N LYS A 23 9.70 19.54 2.48
CA LYS A 23 10.80 19.67 1.50
C LYS A 23 12.20 19.37 2.06
N THR A 24 12.35 19.42 3.37
CA THR A 24 13.60 19.14 4.08
C THR A 24 13.73 17.69 4.53
N GLU A 25 12.63 16.93 4.51
CA GLU A 25 12.61 15.53 4.92
C GLU A 25 13.15 14.63 3.82
N LYS A 26 13.88 13.61 4.22
CA LYS A 26 14.36 12.56 3.33
C LYS A 26 13.40 11.39 3.39
N TYR A 27 13.21 10.72 2.26
CA TYR A 27 12.35 9.55 2.19
C TYR A 27 12.96 8.46 1.31
N ASP A 28 12.51 7.23 1.52
CA ASP A 28 12.75 6.07 0.68
C ASP A 28 11.42 5.47 0.24
N VAL A 29 11.35 5.01 -1.01
CA VAL A 29 10.15 4.38 -1.56
C VAL A 29 10.44 2.91 -1.82
N TYR A 30 9.66 2.04 -1.19
CA TYR A 30 9.60 0.62 -1.50
C TYR A 30 8.35 0.34 -2.34
N ASP A 31 8.51 0.03 -3.62
CA ASP A 31 7.40 -0.29 -4.52
C ASP A 31 7.10 -1.79 -4.50
N CYS A 32 5.97 -2.17 -3.92
CA CYS A 32 5.54 -3.56 -3.84
C CYS A 32 5.22 -4.20 -5.21
N PHE A 33 5.16 -3.41 -6.29
CA PHE A 33 4.95 -3.94 -7.64
C PHE A 33 6.05 -4.93 -8.03
N PHE A 34 7.29 -4.70 -7.60
CA PHE A 34 8.41 -5.61 -7.85
C PHE A 34 8.24 -7.00 -7.24
N LEU A 35 7.41 -7.14 -6.21
CA LEU A 35 7.09 -8.45 -5.63
C LEU A 35 6.33 -9.34 -6.61
N LYS A 36 5.51 -8.76 -7.49
CA LYS A 36 4.75 -9.48 -8.51
C LYS A 36 5.66 -10.17 -9.53
N ASP A 37 6.67 -9.44 -10.04
CA ASP A 37 7.56 -9.97 -11.08
C ASP A 37 8.45 -11.10 -10.53
N ASN A 38 8.78 -11.06 -9.24
CA ASN A 38 9.57 -12.09 -8.56
C ASN A 38 8.73 -13.29 -8.13
N ALA A 39 7.41 -13.17 -8.03
CA ALA A 39 6.51 -14.26 -7.67
C ALA A 39 6.47 -15.37 -8.74
N CYS A 40 6.63 -15.01 -10.02
CA CYS A 40 6.59 -15.94 -11.16
C CYS A 40 7.90 -16.69 -11.41
N ASN A 41 8.98 -16.34 -10.73
CA ASN A 41 10.26 -17.02 -10.86
C ASN A 41 10.46 -18.01 -9.72
N ASP A 42 10.79 -19.28 -10.03
CA ASP A 42 11.09 -20.35 -9.07
C ASP A 42 12.27 -20.04 -8.12
N LYS A 43 12.93 -18.90 -8.28
CA LYS A 43 13.98 -18.40 -7.39
C LYS A 43 13.38 -17.61 -6.21
N ALA A 44 12.50 -18.24 -5.46
CA ALA A 44 11.89 -17.68 -4.25
C ALA A 44 12.90 -17.25 -3.16
N SER A 45 14.18 -17.57 -3.32
CA SER A 45 15.22 -17.28 -2.34
C SER A 45 15.72 -15.83 -2.33
N ASN A 46 15.37 -14.99 -3.31
CA ASN A 46 15.89 -13.63 -3.44
C ASN A 46 14.79 -12.55 -3.46
N MET A 47 13.61 -12.83 -2.92
CA MET A 47 12.57 -11.83 -2.82
C MET A 47 12.82 -10.96 -1.59
N GLU A 48 13.15 -9.68 -1.84
CA GLU A 48 13.26 -8.70 -0.76
C GLU A 48 11.85 -8.26 -0.34
N TRP A 49 11.48 -8.62 0.88
CA TRP A 49 10.26 -8.14 1.50
C TRP A 49 10.48 -6.73 2.07
N PRO A 50 9.42 -5.95 2.39
CA PRO A 50 9.57 -4.61 2.95
C PRO A 50 10.50 -4.54 4.18
N TRP A 51 10.50 -5.57 5.02
CA TRP A 51 11.36 -5.65 6.21
C TRP A 51 12.82 -6.04 5.94
N ASP A 52 13.12 -6.48 4.72
CA ASP A 52 14.50 -6.77 4.29
C ASP A 52 15.15 -5.51 3.68
N PHE A 53 14.32 -4.48 3.42
CA PHE A 53 14.77 -3.19 2.93
C PHE A 53 15.47 -2.41 4.05
N ALA A 54 16.69 -1.96 3.78
CA ALA A 54 17.45 -1.18 4.75
C ALA A 54 16.83 0.22 4.87
N VAL A 55 16.25 0.50 6.02
CA VAL A 55 15.65 1.81 6.34
C VAL A 55 16.61 2.58 7.24
N ASP A 56 16.86 3.82 6.89
CA ASP A 56 17.54 4.79 7.72
C ASP A 56 16.51 5.39 8.70
N ASP A 57 16.79 5.37 10.01
CA ASP A 57 15.89 5.87 11.05
C ASP A 57 15.56 7.38 10.92
N GLU A 58 16.35 8.12 10.15
CA GLU A 58 16.13 9.53 9.86
C GLU A 58 15.27 9.78 8.59
N ARG A 59 14.82 8.72 7.92
CA ARG A 59 14.10 8.81 6.64
C ARG A 59 12.67 8.29 6.76
N ILE A 60 11.75 8.96 6.07
CA ILE A 60 10.36 8.49 5.95
C ILE A 60 10.36 7.29 4.99
N LEU A 61 9.76 6.18 5.41
CA LEU A 61 9.58 5.02 4.57
C LEU A 61 8.20 5.05 3.92
N ILE A 62 8.17 5.07 2.59
CA ILE A 62 6.94 4.97 1.80
C ILE A 62 6.85 3.57 1.23
N ILE A 63 5.80 2.84 1.59
CA ILE A 63 5.46 1.53 1.00
C ILE A 63 4.37 1.78 -0.05
N ASP A 64 4.75 1.78 -1.31
CA ASP A 64 3.81 2.03 -2.41
C ASP A 64 3.20 0.73 -2.94
N LYS A 65 1.95 0.80 -3.39
CA LYS A 65 1.20 -0.30 -3.99
C LYS A 65 1.11 -1.54 -3.08
N PHE A 66 0.81 -1.34 -1.82
CA PHE A 66 0.77 -2.41 -0.81
C PHE A 66 -0.15 -3.60 -1.19
N HIS A 67 -1.17 -3.39 -2.00
CA HIS A 67 -2.00 -4.48 -2.52
C HIS A 67 -1.19 -5.56 -3.26
N TYR A 68 -0.08 -5.22 -3.93
CA TYR A 68 0.81 -6.22 -4.53
C TYR A 68 1.60 -7.04 -3.51
N PHE A 69 1.84 -6.52 -2.30
CA PHE A 69 2.36 -7.33 -1.20
C PHE A 69 1.40 -8.48 -0.86
N ILE A 70 0.10 -8.16 -0.73
CA ILE A 70 -0.93 -9.17 -0.47
C ILE A 70 -0.97 -10.20 -1.61
N ARG A 71 -0.95 -9.73 -2.85
CA ARG A 71 -0.94 -10.59 -4.03
C ARG A 71 0.25 -11.56 -4.01
N ALA A 72 1.44 -11.07 -3.77
CA ALA A 72 2.66 -11.88 -3.74
C ALA A 72 2.63 -12.97 -2.65
N VAL A 73 2.10 -12.64 -1.46
CA VAL A 73 1.93 -13.61 -0.37
C VAL A 73 0.95 -14.71 -0.77
N LEU A 74 -0.18 -14.36 -1.39
CA LEU A 74 -1.20 -15.32 -1.84
C LEU A 74 -0.69 -16.19 -2.99
N GLU A 75 -0.04 -15.64 -4.00
CA GLU A 75 0.52 -16.38 -5.14
C GLU A 75 1.56 -17.41 -4.71
N LYS A 76 2.28 -17.13 -3.62
CA LYS A 76 3.25 -18.07 -3.02
C LYS A 76 2.63 -19.04 -2.01
N ASN A 77 1.31 -19.01 -1.80
CA ASN A 77 0.61 -19.81 -0.79
C ASN A 77 1.21 -19.66 0.61
N LEU A 78 1.66 -18.45 0.97
CA LEU A 78 2.22 -18.16 2.28
C LEU A 78 1.11 -17.77 3.28
N PRO A 79 1.33 -17.96 4.59
CA PRO A 79 0.33 -17.63 5.61
C PRO A 79 0.13 -16.12 5.74
N LEU A 80 -0.86 -15.57 5.03
CA LEU A 80 -1.08 -14.13 4.90
C LEU A 80 -1.15 -13.39 6.24
N GLN A 81 -1.84 -13.96 7.24
CA GLN A 81 -1.96 -13.32 8.55
C GLN A 81 -0.60 -13.12 9.23
N GLU A 82 0.30 -14.10 9.13
CA GLU A 82 1.65 -14.00 9.70
C GLU A 82 2.46 -12.91 8.99
N TYR A 83 2.32 -12.82 7.67
CA TYR A 83 3.01 -11.81 6.86
C TYR A 83 2.49 -10.39 7.14
N ILE A 84 1.18 -10.23 7.31
CA ILE A 84 0.58 -8.94 7.71
C ILE A 84 1.07 -8.54 9.10
N LEU A 85 1.08 -9.46 10.08
CA LEU A 85 1.57 -9.17 11.42
C LEU A 85 3.06 -8.79 11.41
N LYS A 86 3.88 -9.50 10.62
CA LYS A 86 5.29 -9.17 10.47
C LYS A 86 5.48 -7.79 9.84
N PHE A 87 4.69 -7.45 8.82
CA PHE A 87 4.69 -6.12 8.23
C PHE A 87 4.30 -5.04 9.24
N MET A 88 3.24 -5.26 10.02
CA MET A 88 2.81 -4.31 11.04
C MET A 88 3.88 -4.07 12.11
N GLN A 89 4.55 -5.14 12.57
CA GLN A 89 5.66 -5.02 13.52
C GLN A 89 6.85 -4.26 12.93
N PHE A 90 7.13 -4.46 11.65
CA PHE A 90 8.15 -3.70 10.93
C PHE A 90 7.77 -2.22 10.83
N ALA A 91 6.54 -1.91 10.42
CA ALA A 91 6.04 -0.55 10.32
C ALA A 91 5.97 0.19 11.68
N GLU A 92 5.76 -0.53 12.78
CA GLU A 92 5.80 0.05 14.14
C GLU A 92 7.21 0.48 14.57
N LYS A 93 8.22 -0.25 14.15
CA LYS A 93 9.62 0.11 14.44
C LYS A 93 10.05 1.36 13.67
N ASN A 94 9.48 1.55 12.48
CA ASN A 94 9.74 2.71 11.62
C ASN A 94 8.59 3.70 11.77
N LYS A 95 8.67 4.61 12.73
CA LYS A 95 7.58 5.51 13.17
C LYS A 95 6.94 6.32 12.04
N ASP A 96 7.73 6.68 11.03
CA ASP A 96 7.29 7.53 9.91
C ASP A 96 7.03 6.74 8.63
N THR A 97 6.44 5.54 8.76
CA THR A 97 6.03 4.74 7.62
C THR A 97 4.71 5.24 7.05
N ILE A 98 4.67 5.46 5.73
CA ILE A 98 3.45 5.76 4.97
C ILE A 98 3.16 4.57 4.05
N VAL A 99 1.98 3.99 4.17
CA VAL A 99 1.52 2.87 3.34
C VAL A 99 0.51 3.38 2.33
N ILE A 100 0.74 3.10 1.05
CA ILE A 100 -0.15 3.46 -0.05
C ILE A 100 -0.72 2.19 -0.66
N ALA A 101 -2.04 2.09 -0.78
CA ALA A 101 -2.73 0.97 -1.40
C ALA A 101 -3.78 1.43 -2.42
N ASP A 102 -4.01 0.60 -3.45
CA ASP A 102 -5.13 0.78 -4.35
C ASP A 102 -6.35 0.03 -3.81
N GLU A 103 -7.49 0.70 -3.77
CA GLU A 103 -8.76 0.04 -3.53
C GLU A 103 -9.13 -0.83 -4.75
N ILE A 104 -8.98 -2.14 -4.61
CA ILE A 104 -9.23 -3.11 -5.69
C ILE A 104 -10.57 -3.84 -5.54
N GLY A 105 -11.34 -3.54 -4.49
CA GLY A 105 -12.62 -4.18 -4.18
C GLY A 105 -13.78 -3.76 -5.06
N ASN A 106 -13.70 -2.59 -5.68
CA ASN A 106 -14.76 -2.02 -6.50
C ASN A 106 -14.84 -2.63 -7.92
N GLY A 107 -16.04 -2.73 -8.45
CA GLY A 107 -16.32 -3.18 -9.82
C GLY A 107 -16.94 -4.58 -9.90
N ILE A 108 -16.91 -5.14 -11.12
CA ILE A 108 -17.51 -6.46 -11.41
C ILE A 108 -16.78 -7.56 -10.64
N VAL A 109 -17.54 -8.47 -10.04
CA VAL A 109 -16.96 -9.63 -9.33
C VAL A 109 -16.17 -10.50 -10.33
N PRO A 110 -14.88 -10.77 -10.06
CA PRO A 110 -14.07 -11.59 -10.95
C PRO A 110 -14.60 -13.02 -11.06
N LEU A 111 -14.53 -13.60 -12.27
CA LEU A 111 -14.83 -15.02 -12.47
C LEU A 111 -13.76 -15.92 -11.86
N ASP A 112 -12.54 -15.47 -11.86
CA ASP A 112 -11.40 -16.19 -11.29
C ASP A 112 -11.45 -16.23 -9.75
N ALA A 113 -11.24 -17.42 -9.18
CA ALA A 113 -11.33 -17.62 -7.73
C ALA A 113 -10.19 -16.92 -6.96
N PHE A 114 -8.97 -16.94 -7.52
CA PHE A 114 -7.83 -16.27 -6.93
C PHE A 114 -8.05 -14.76 -6.88
N GLU A 115 -8.56 -14.15 -7.96
CA GLU A 115 -8.82 -12.71 -8.01
C GLU A 115 -9.92 -12.28 -7.00
N ARG A 116 -10.92 -13.15 -6.74
CA ARG A 116 -11.92 -12.90 -5.68
C ARG A 116 -11.27 -12.93 -4.29
N GLU A 117 -10.46 -13.97 -4.03
CA GLU A 117 -9.74 -14.10 -2.76
C GLU A 117 -8.79 -12.93 -2.54
N TYR A 118 -8.02 -12.57 -3.56
CA TYR A 118 -7.10 -11.43 -3.52
C TYR A 118 -7.81 -10.13 -3.14
N ARG A 119 -8.95 -9.81 -3.76
CA ARG A 119 -9.74 -8.62 -3.42
C ARG A 119 -10.24 -8.65 -1.98
N GLU A 120 -10.78 -9.78 -1.54
CA GLU A 120 -11.29 -9.95 -0.18
C GLU A 120 -10.16 -9.80 0.85
N GLN A 121 -9.04 -10.45 0.64
CA GLN A 121 -7.90 -10.41 1.56
C GLN A 121 -7.25 -9.03 1.61
N THR A 122 -7.19 -8.33 0.47
CA THR A 122 -6.70 -6.95 0.43
C THR A 122 -7.58 -6.03 1.28
N GLY A 123 -8.89 -6.06 1.10
CA GLY A 123 -9.80 -5.25 1.91
C GLY A 123 -9.72 -5.57 3.41
N ARG A 124 -9.56 -6.84 3.79
CA ARG A 124 -9.35 -7.23 5.19
C ARG A 124 -8.03 -6.70 5.75
N ALA A 125 -6.95 -6.77 4.97
CA ALA A 125 -5.65 -6.23 5.35
C ALA A 125 -5.70 -4.71 5.52
N GLU A 126 -6.36 -4.00 4.62
CA GLU A 126 -6.55 -2.55 4.70
C GLU A 126 -7.31 -2.12 5.97
N ILE A 127 -8.35 -2.88 6.36
CA ILE A 127 -9.08 -2.65 7.62
C ILE A 127 -8.16 -2.82 8.84
N LEU A 128 -7.29 -3.84 8.84
CA LEU A 128 -6.33 -4.06 9.93
C LEU A 128 -5.31 -2.94 10.02
N LEU A 129 -4.78 -2.50 8.86
CA LEU A 129 -3.84 -1.38 8.79
C LEU A 129 -4.47 -0.06 9.22
N ALA A 130 -5.73 0.20 8.82
CA ALA A 130 -6.47 1.38 9.22
C ALA A 130 -6.65 1.44 10.75
N LYS A 131 -7.09 0.35 11.38
CA LYS A 131 -7.19 0.26 12.85
C LYS A 131 -5.87 0.57 13.53
N LYS A 132 -4.77 0.03 12.99
CA LYS A 132 -3.43 0.27 13.54
C LYS A 132 -2.97 1.70 13.38
N ALA A 133 -3.29 2.34 12.24
CA ALA A 133 -3.04 3.75 12.01
C ALA A 133 -3.82 4.63 13.01
N GLU A 134 -5.09 4.30 13.29
CA GLU A 134 -5.91 4.97 14.31
C GLU A 134 -5.32 4.88 15.72
N GLU A 135 -4.88 3.69 16.14
CA GLU A 135 -4.26 3.46 17.45
C GLU A 135 -2.98 4.28 17.64
N SER A 136 -2.25 4.57 16.55
CA SER A 136 -1.05 5.42 16.59
C SER A 136 -1.35 6.93 16.63
N GLY A 137 -2.63 7.33 16.69
CA GLY A 137 -3.07 8.73 16.72
C GLY A 137 -2.91 9.46 15.38
N MET A 138 -2.72 8.73 14.31
CA MET A 138 -2.48 9.26 12.96
C MET A 138 -3.54 8.80 11.95
N CYS A 139 -4.80 8.63 12.37
CA CYS A 139 -5.87 8.36 11.40
C CYS A 139 -6.28 9.65 10.71
N GLU A 140 -5.85 9.80 9.49
CA GLU A 140 -6.41 10.80 8.58
C GLU A 140 -7.40 10.11 7.62
N ALA A 141 -8.47 9.54 8.18
CA ALA A 141 -9.62 9.05 7.39
C ALA A 141 -10.24 10.16 6.52
N ASP A 142 -9.97 11.41 6.84
CA ASP A 142 -10.33 12.57 6.03
C ASP A 142 -9.61 12.64 4.67
N TYR A 143 -8.47 11.96 4.49
CA TYR A 143 -7.73 11.97 3.21
C TYR A 143 -8.44 11.22 2.08
N LEU A 144 -9.18 10.17 2.38
CA LEU A 144 -10.02 9.50 1.37
C LEU A 144 -11.06 10.45 0.77
N ARG A 145 -11.61 11.37 1.57
CA ARG A 145 -12.52 12.42 1.07
C ARG A 145 -11.78 13.49 0.26
N LEU A 146 -10.55 13.85 0.63
CA LEU A 146 -9.78 14.87 -0.08
C LEU A 146 -9.35 14.40 -1.48
N LEU A 147 -8.89 13.17 -1.63
CA LEU A 147 -8.51 12.61 -2.95
C LEU A 147 -9.71 12.52 -3.91
N ILE A 148 -10.91 12.29 -3.38
CA ILE A 148 -12.16 12.28 -4.19
C ILE A 148 -12.61 13.71 -4.53
N SER A 149 -12.36 14.69 -3.65
CA SER A 149 -12.84 16.08 -3.83
C SER A 149 -11.90 16.97 -4.65
N GLN A 150 -10.63 16.58 -4.80
CA GLN A 150 -9.63 17.39 -5.52
C GLN A 150 -9.45 17.01 -6.99
N LYS A 151 -10.31 16.18 -7.58
CA LYS A 151 -10.31 16.07 -9.05
C LYS A 151 -10.74 17.40 -9.64
N PRO A 152 -9.86 18.16 -10.31
CA PRO A 152 -10.31 19.24 -11.18
C PRO A 152 -11.17 18.60 -12.27
N ASN A 153 -12.24 19.27 -12.63
CA ASN A 153 -13.10 18.91 -13.79
C ASN A 153 -12.37 19.12 -15.14
N ASP A 154 -11.15 18.63 -15.27
CA ASP A 154 -10.35 18.71 -16.49
C ASP A 154 -10.42 17.40 -17.29
N TYR A 155 -11.63 16.98 -17.63
CA TYR A 155 -11.79 16.18 -18.83
C TYR A 155 -11.92 17.13 -20.01
N PRO A 156 -10.98 17.14 -20.97
CA PRO A 156 -11.21 17.87 -22.21
C PRO A 156 -12.49 17.30 -22.84
N GLU A 157 -13.45 18.18 -23.11
CA GLU A 157 -14.63 17.82 -23.88
C GLU A 157 -14.17 17.16 -25.17
N VAL A 158 -14.47 15.88 -25.32
CA VAL A 158 -14.31 15.17 -26.60
C VAL A 158 -15.35 15.75 -27.54
N ARG A 159 -14.89 16.59 -28.47
CA ARG A 159 -15.72 17.07 -29.60
C ARG A 159 -15.76 16.03 -30.71
#